data_c7cf7072b4f60f7acba71c81932afc1e
#
_entry.id   c7cf7072b4f60f7acba71c81932afc1e
#
_cell.length_a   1.000
_cell.length_b   1.000
_cell.length_c   1.000
_cell.angle_alpha   90.00
_cell.angle_beta   90.00
_cell.angle_gamma   90.00
#
_symmetry.space_group_name_H-M   'P 1'
#
loop_
_entity.id
_entity.type
_entity.pdbx_description
1 polymer ?
#
loop_
_entity_poly.entity_id
_entity_poly.type
_entity_poly.pdbx_seq_one_letter_code
_entity_poly.pdbx_strand_id
1 'polypeptide(L)'
;EVTQTTTVAALGKWNAALDVSGLKDGTITVTVNGTNDLGAPAEEAGTTFTLTQTKPTVDDSQTSINPTYAVAGAEVKVTATFDKDVTTPTGSTLGTAAINWTAHSDTRTEWVGMVNVEPVADSVKSLTLTLKGFQDAAGNTGVEYRLDNALAITPTLTLEKIGDVNEAGAASVAVNGNSTRFETSDELTIKAVDTDNKEVTQTTTVAALGKWNAALDVSGLKDGTITVTVNGTNDLGAP
;
A
#
# COMPACT_ATOMS: atom_id res chain seq x y z
N GLU A 1 -35.56 -9.62 17.05
CA GLU A 1 -36.90 -9.75 16.46
C GLU A 1 -37.43 -8.37 16.10
N VAL A 2 -38.07 -8.25 14.94
CA VAL A 2 -38.76 -7.05 14.46
C VAL A 2 -40.19 -7.43 14.13
N THR A 3 -41.16 -6.67 14.60
CA THR A 3 -42.58 -6.93 14.39
C THR A 3 -43.24 -5.71 13.75
N GLN A 4 -44.07 -5.94 12.74
CA GLN A 4 -44.86 -4.91 12.07
C GLN A 4 -46.29 -5.40 11.92
N THR A 5 -47.25 -4.54 12.22
CA THR A 5 -48.67 -4.82 11.99
C THR A 5 -49.15 -4.15 10.72
N THR A 6 -50.05 -4.83 9.99
CA THR A 6 -50.70 -4.28 8.80
C THR A 6 -52.17 -4.73 8.77
N THR A 7 -52.96 -4.13 7.92
CA THR A 7 -54.36 -4.50 7.72
C THR A 7 -54.58 -5.10 6.33
N VAL A 8 -55.48 -6.03 6.25
CA VAL A 8 -55.88 -6.62 4.97
C VAL A 8 -56.76 -5.63 4.22
N ALA A 9 -56.34 -5.29 2.99
CA ALA A 9 -57.09 -4.41 2.08
C ALA A 9 -58.13 -5.24 1.27
N ALA A 10 -58.87 -4.54 0.39
CA ALA A 10 -59.83 -5.16 -0.51
C ALA A 10 -59.19 -6.32 -1.31
N LEU A 11 -59.96 -7.36 -1.55
CA LEU A 11 -59.54 -8.57 -2.25
C LEU A 11 -58.44 -9.41 -1.51
N GLY A 12 -58.36 -9.24 -0.19
CA GLY A 12 -57.43 -10.03 0.62
C GLY A 12 -55.95 -9.66 0.48
N LYS A 13 -55.63 -8.49 -0.12
CA LYS A 13 -54.25 -8.03 -0.26
C LYS A 13 -53.80 -7.29 0.97
N TRP A 14 -52.51 -7.46 1.29
CA TRP A 14 -51.81 -6.72 2.35
C TRP A 14 -50.37 -6.48 1.96
N ASN A 15 -49.73 -5.49 2.57
CA ASN A 15 -48.33 -5.25 2.48
C ASN A 15 -47.80 -4.72 3.82
N ALA A 16 -46.55 -4.96 4.11
CA ALA A 16 -45.83 -4.42 5.24
C ALA A 16 -44.37 -4.15 4.85
N ALA A 17 -43.78 -3.15 5.45
CA ALA A 17 -42.34 -2.89 5.33
C ALA A 17 -41.68 -3.18 6.70
N LEU A 18 -40.74 -4.10 6.72
CA LEU A 18 -39.96 -4.45 7.90
C LEU A 18 -38.64 -3.71 7.88
N ASP A 19 -38.33 -2.97 8.94
CA ASP A 19 -36.99 -2.45 9.15
C ASP A 19 -36.11 -3.52 9.78
N VAL A 20 -35.22 -4.08 9.00
CA VAL A 20 -34.30 -5.15 9.42
C VAL A 20 -32.88 -4.64 9.70
N SER A 21 -32.65 -3.33 9.65
CA SER A 21 -31.32 -2.73 9.80
C SER A 21 -30.66 -3.02 11.15
N GLY A 22 -31.45 -3.26 12.18
CA GLY A 22 -30.97 -3.64 13.52
C GLY A 22 -30.76 -5.15 13.74
N LEU A 23 -31.03 -6.00 12.74
CA LEU A 23 -30.83 -7.43 12.84
C LEU A 23 -29.39 -7.80 12.43
N LYS A 24 -28.92 -8.96 12.93
CA LYS A 24 -27.61 -9.49 12.52
C LYS A 24 -27.68 -10.11 11.12
N ASP A 25 -26.56 -10.06 10.43
CA ASP A 25 -26.38 -10.79 9.16
C ASP A 25 -26.68 -12.28 9.34
N GLY A 26 -27.30 -12.87 8.32
CA GLY A 26 -27.66 -14.27 8.31
C GLY A 26 -29.06 -14.51 7.73
N THR A 27 -29.58 -15.71 7.91
CA THR A 27 -30.92 -16.07 7.47
C THR A 27 -31.97 -15.44 8.37
N ILE A 28 -32.83 -14.63 7.77
CA ILE A 28 -33.99 -14.02 8.43
C ILE A 28 -35.23 -14.84 8.06
N THR A 29 -35.95 -15.28 9.05
CA THR A 29 -37.27 -15.92 8.87
C THR A 29 -38.34 -14.86 9.08
N VAL A 30 -39.22 -14.73 8.12
CA VAL A 30 -40.41 -13.88 8.19
C VAL A 30 -41.61 -14.75 8.34
N THR A 31 -42.43 -14.50 9.37
CA THR A 31 -43.69 -15.18 9.58
C THR A 31 -44.83 -14.17 9.57
N VAL A 32 -45.97 -14.59 9.09
CA VAL A 32 -47.22 -13.83 9.08
C VAL A 32 -48.29 -14.65 9.74
N ASN A 33 -48.94 -14.05 10.70
CA ASN A 33 -50.12 -14.60 11.35
C ASN A 33 -51.21 -13.55 11.46
N GLY A 34 -52.42 -13.95 11.73
CA GLY A 34 -53.53 -13.03 11.92
C GLY A 34 -54.77 -13.76 12.37
N THR A 35 -55.75 -12.97 12.77
CA THR A 35 -57.08 -13.49 13.17
C THR A 35 -58.15 -12.74 12.39
N ASN A 36 -59.22 -13.41 12.08
CA ASN A 36 -60.39 -12.74 11.47
C ASN A 36 -61.22 -11.98 12.56
N ASP A 37 -62.21 -11.26 12.13
CA ASP A 37 -63.15 -10.51 13.00
C ASP A 37 -63.95 -11.34 14.00
N LEU A 38 -64.01 -12.68 13.77
CA LEU A 38 -64.62 -13.64 14.70
C LEU A 38 -63.59 -14.24 15.68
N GLY A 39 -62.33 -13.83 15.61
CA GLY A 39 -61.26 -14.30 16.47
C GLY A 39 -60.62 -15.62 16.05
N ALA A 40 -60.99 -16.15 14.87
CA ALA A 40 -60.38 -17.38 14.40
C ALA A 40 -58.98 -17.09 13.80
N PRO A 41 -57.90 -17.82 14.24
CA PRO A 41 -56.56 -17.62 13.74
C PRO A 41 -56.43 -18.16 12.31
N ALA A 42 -55.64 -17.47 11.49
CA ALA A 42 -55.16 -18.02 10.21
C ALA A 42 -53.98 -18.96 10.45
N GLU A 43 -53.80 -19.90 9.52
CA GLU A 43 -52.58 -20.71 9.50
C GLU A 43 -51.35 -19.78 9.26
N GLU A 44 -50.28 -19.99 10.01
CA GLU A 44 -49.07 -19.25 9.88
C GLU A 44 -48.43 -19.50 8.52
N ALA A 45 -48.08 -18.40 7.82
CA ALA A 45 -47.29 -18.44 6.59
C ALA A 45 -45.92 -17.83 6.81
N GLY A 46 -44.89 -18.42 6.24
CA GLY A 46 -43.54 -17.96 6.43
C GLY A 46 -42.64 -18.08 5.20
N THR A 47 -41.61 -17.30 5.16
CA THR A 47 -40.53 -17.36 4.17
C THR A 47 -39.21 -16.93 4.78
N THR A 48 -38.11 -17.15 4.07
CA THR A 48 -36.78 -16.75 4.50
C THR A 48 -36.08 -15.93 3.44
N PHE A 49 -35.18 -15.06 3.87
CA PHE A 49 -34.21 -14.38 3.03
C PHE A 49 -32.87 -14.24 3.76
N THR A 50 -31.79 -14.01 3.06
CA THR A 50 -30.48 -13.74 3.65
C THR A 50 -30.28 -12.23 3.79
N LEU A 51 -29.97 -11.78 5.00
CA LEU A 51 -29.56 -10.42 5.31
C LEU A 51 -28.03 -10.36 5.30
N THR A 52 -27.46 -9.43 4.57
CA THR A 52 -26.03 -9.15 4.52
C THR A 52 -25.83 -7.65 4.53
N GLN A 53 -25.40 -7.11 5.66
CA GLN A 53 -25.22 -5.66 5.89
C GLN A 53 -23.76 -5.31 6.14
N THR A 54 -22.97 -6.29 6.62
CA THR A 54 -21.57 -6.09 6.95
C THR A 54 -20.77 -5.82 5.68
N LYS A 55 -20.18 -4.63 5.62
CA LYS A 55 -19.36 -4.19 4.49
C LYS A 55 -18.08 -5.02 4.41
N PRO A 56 -17.58 -5.32 3.20
CA PRO A 56 -16.27 -5.95 3.04
C PRO A 56 -15.15 -5.03 3.51
N THR A 57 -14.12 -5.63 4.08
CA THR A 57 -12.92 -4.95 4.58
C THR A 57 -11.66 -5.57 4.01
N VAL A 58 -10.58 -4.79 3.96
CA VAL A 58 -9.25 -5.27 3.56
C VAL A 58 -8.58 -5.95 4.74
N ASP A 59 -7.96 -7.11 4.49
CA ASP A 59 -7.05 -7.77 5.45
C ASP A 59 -5.65 -7.15 5.30
N ASP A 60 -5.31 -6.26 6.22
CA ASP A 60 -4.03 -5.56 6.25
C ASP A 60 -2.84 -6.52 6.33
N SER A 61 -2.97 -7.60 7.09
CA SER A 61 -1.90 -8.58 7.32
C SER A 61 -1.50 -9.38 6.08
N GLN A 62 -2.41 -9.49 5.10
CA GLN A 62 -2.22 -10.23 3.86
C GLN A 62 -2.09 -9.32 2.63
N THR A 63 -2.31 -8.00 2.81
CA THR A 63 -2.14 -7.02 1.73
C THR A 63 -0.67 -6.63 1.63
N SER A 64 -0.12 -6.63 0.40
CA SER A 64 1.32 -6.40 0.20
C SER A 64 1.65 -5.75 -1.13
N ILE A 65 2.83 -5.14 -1.19
CA ILE A 65 3.45 -4.59 -2.40
C ILE A 65 4.82 -5.23 -2.58
N ASN A 66 5.13 -5.63 -3.79
CA ASN A 66 6.42 -6.24 -4.13
C ASN A 66 6.95 -5.72 -5.48
N PRO A 67 8.19 -5.18 -5.55
CA PRO A 67 9.10 -4.93 -4.43
C PRO A 67 8.59 -3.83 -3.48
N THR A 68 9.21 -3.69 -2.29
CA THR A 68 8.85 -2.67 -1.29
C THR A 68 9.46 -1.30 -1.56
N TYR A 69 10.36 -1.21 -2.55
CA TYR A 69 10.91 0.05 -3.07
C TYR A 69 11.07 -0.03 -4.59
N ALA A 70 10.97 1.11 -5.27
CA ALA A 70 11.07 1.17 -6.73
C ALA A 70 11.50 2.55 -7.24
N VAL A 71 11.99 2.59 -8.47
CA VAL A 71 12.23 3.83 -9.23
C VAL A 71 11.00 4.18 -10.07
N ALA A 72 10.90 5.42 -10.52
CA ALA A 72 9.89 5.84 -11.49
C ALA A 72 9.96 4.97 -12.77
N GLY A 73 8.81 4.58 -13.29
CA GLY A 73 8.69 3.70 -14.46
C GLY A 73 8.79 2.20 -14.15
N ALA A 74 9.20 1.81 -12.94
CA ALA A 74 9.21 0.41 -12.56
C ALA A 74 7.78 -0.12 -12.40
N GLU A 75 7.56 -1.39 -12.77
CA GLU A 75 6.32 -2.09 -12.50
C GLU A 75 6.39 -2.77 -11.13
N VAL A 76 5.36 -2.59 -10.31
CA VAL A 76 5.22 -3.23 -9.00
C VAL A 76 3.93 -4.02 -8.92
N LYS A 77 3.98 -5.12 -8.18
CA LYS A 77 2.85 -5.99 -7.91
C LYS A 77 2.18 -5.57 -6.60
N VAL A 78 0.87 -5.41 -6.63
CA VAL A 78 0.02 -5.20 -5.45
C VAL A 78 -0.82 -6.45 -5.24
N THR A 79 -0.80 -7.01 -4.04
CA THR A 79 -1.72 -8.08 -3.62
C THR A 79 -2.62 -7.50 -2.55
N ALA A 80 -3.93 -7.53 -2.79
CA ALA A 80 -4.95 -7.06 -1.85
C ALA A 80 -5.82 -8.23 -1.43
N THR A 81 -5.97 -8.45 -0.12
CA THR A 81 -6.79 -9.53 0.45
C THR A 81 -7.95 -8.93 1.22
N PHE A 82 -9.12 -9.56 1.11
CA PHE A 82 -10.39 -9.12 1.67
C PHE A 82 -10.99 -10.21 2.57
N ASP A 83 -11.78 -9.81 3.56
CA ASP A 83 -12.47 -10.69 4.50
C ASP A 83 -13.58 -11.54 3.85
N LYS A 84 -14.00 -11.20 2.63
CA LYS A 84 -15.02 -11.91 1.83
C LYS A 84 -14.83 -11.63 0.34
N ASP A 85 -15.59 -12.35 -0.51
CA ASP A 85 -15.58 -12.16 -1.96
C ASP A 85 -16.02 -10.74 -2.31
N VAL A 86 -15.23 -10.09 -3.17
CA VAL A 86 -15.53 -8.73 -3.64
C VAL A 86 -15.41 -8.59 -5.16
N THR A 87 -16.07 -7.59 -5.70
CA THR A 87 -15.87 -7.14 -7.08
C THR A 87 -14.49 -6.52 -7.24
N THR A 88 -14.02 -6.37 -8.48
CA THR A 88 -12.75 -5.69 -8.79
C THR A 88 -12.64 -4.35 -8.05
N PRO A 89 -11.55 -4.08 -7.33
CA PRO A 89 -11.35 -2.84 -6.58
C PRO A 89 -11.05 -1.66 -7.51
N THR A 90 -12.06 -1.21 -8.27
CA THR A 90 -11.95 -0.13 -9.23
C THR A 90 -11.65 1.21 -8.55
N GLY A 91 -10.80 2.05 -9.16
CA GLY A 91 -10.41 3.33 -8.55
C GLY A 91 -9.34 3.22 -7.47
N SER A 92 -8.79 2.02 -7.21
CA SER A 92 -7.62 1.84 -6.35
C SER A 92 -6.35 2.39 -7.00
N THR A 93 -5.48 2.97 -6.20
CA THR A 93 -4.25 3.63 -6.68
C THR A 93 -3.05 3.33 -5.80
N LEU A 94 -1.86 3.42 -6.40
CA LEU A 94 -0.59 3.57 -5.70
C LEU A 94 -0.05 4.97 -6.03
N GLY A 95 -0.02 5.86 -5.04
CA GLY A 95 0.12 7.28 -5.30
C GLY A 95 -1.04 7.78 -6.16
N THR A 96 -0.75 8.28 -7.38
CA THR A 96 -1.74 8.71 -8.37
C THR A 96 -2.01 7.67 -9.46
N ALA A 97 -1.15 6.65 -9.59
CA ALA A 97 -1.26 5.63 -10.62
C ALA A 97 -2.38 4.64 -10.32
N ALA A 98 -3.22 4.35 -11.30
CA ALA A 98 -4.27 3.34 -11.20
C ALA A 98 -3.67 1.92 -11.22
N ILE A 99 -4.23 1.03 -10.43
CA ILE A 99 -3.82 -0.37 -10.37
C ILE A 99 -4.62 -1.19 -11.39
N ASN A 100 -3.93 -1.95 -12.23
CA ASN A 100 -4.55 -2.88 -13.17
C ASN A 100 -4.75 -4.24 -12.49
N TRP A 101 -5.99 -4.58 -12.16
CA TRP A 101 -6.33 -5.74 -11.38
C TRP A 101 -6.67 -6.96 -12.24
N THR A 102 -6.24 -8.15 -11.76
CA THR A 102 -6.74 -9.46 -12.19
C THR A 102 -7.17 -10.25 -10.96
N ALA A 103 -8.29 -11.03 -11.05
CA ALA A 103 -8.71 -11.88 -9.96
C ALA A 103 -7.68 -12.99 -9.74
N HIS A 104 -7.34 -13.28 -8.48
CA HIS A 104 -6.51 -14.40 -8.08
C HIS A 104 -7.39 -15.60 -7.72
N SER A 105 -7.30 -16.71 -8.48
CA SER A 105 -7.98 -17.98 -8.24
C SER A 105 -9.53 -17.94 -8.10
N ASP A 106 -10.13 -19.02 -7.62
CA ASP A 106 -11.57 -19.25 -7.59
C ASP A 106 -12.34 -18.42 -6.56
N THR A 107 -11.66 -17.88 -5.55
CA THR A 107 -12.23 -16.94 -4.58
C THR A 107 -11.79 -15.53 -4.90
N ARG A 108 -12.73 -14.61 -4.93
CA ARG A 108 -12.46 -13.18 -5.14
C ARG A 108 -12.08 -12.45 -3.84
N THR A 109 -11.52 -13.20 -2.89
CA THR A 109 -11.00 -12.66 -1.62
C THR A 109 -9.58 -12.14 -1.77
N GLU A 110 -8.84 -12.53 -2.82
CA GLU A 110 -7.52 -12.01 -3.13
C GLU A 110 -7.50 -11.45 -4.55
N TRP A 111 -6.95 -10.27 -4.72
CA TRP A 111 -6.75 -9.60 -5.99
C TRP A 111 -5.28 -9.25 -6.17
N VAL A 112 -4.77 -9.57 -7.35
CA VAL A 112 -3.42 -9.19 -7.77
C VAL A 112 -3.53 -8.13 -8.84
N GLY A 113 -2.82 -7.04 -8.68
CA GLY A 113 -2.74 -5.96 -9.65
C GLY A 113 -1.31 -5.56 -9.93
N MET A 114 -1.09 -4.99 -11.11
CA MET A 114 0.18 -4.41 -11.54
C MET A 114 0.00 -2.91 -11.70
N VAL A 115 1.02 -2.15 -11.33
CA VAL A 115 1.02 -0.69 -11.45
C VAL A 115 2.41 -0.18 -11.78
N ASN A 116 2.50 0.75 -12.73
CA ASN A 116 3.75 1.44 -13.02
C ASN A 116 3.90 2.65 -12.09
N VAL A 117 5.06 2.76 -11.47
CA VAL A 117 5.38 3.88 -10.58
C VAL A 117 5.50 5.16 -11.40
N GLU A 118 4.59 6.11 -11.17
CA GLU A 118 4.64 7.41 -11.84
C GLU A 118 5.84 8.24 -11.35
N PRO A 119 6.40 9.11 -12.21
CA PRO A 119 7.41 10.07 -11.78
C PRO A 119 6.87 10.99 -10.68
N VAL A 120 7.64 11.15 -9.62
CA VAL A 120 7.30 12.01 -8.48
C VAL A 120 8.45 12.98 -8.17
N ALA A 121 8.11 14.09 -7.52
CA ALA A 121 9.10 15.07 -7.09
C ALA A 121 10.14 14.45 -6.13
N ASP A 122 11.34 15.01 -6.09
CA ASP A 122 12.43 14.51 -5.23
C ASP A 122 12.13 14.61 -3.72
N SER A 123 11.15 15.41 -3.35
CA SER A 123 10.64 15.50 -1.97
C SER A 123 9.72 14.34 -1.58
N VAL A 124 9.22 13.54 -2.55
CA VAL A 124 8.36 12.39 -2.29
C VAL A 124 9.22 11.16 -2.07
N LYS A 125 9.18 10.61 -0.85
CA LYS A 125 9.99 9.46 -0.44
C LYS A 125 9.25 8.14 -0.55
N SER A 126 7.92 8.18 -0.49
CA SER A 126 7.05 7.01 -0.55
C SER A 126 5.72 7.29 -1.21
N LEU A 127 5.05 6.24 -1.62
CA LEU A 127 3.69 6.29 -2.16
C LEU A 127 2.73 5.62 -1.20
N THR A 128 1.50 6.14 -1.16
CA THR A 128 0.38 5.56 -0.42
C THR A 128 -0.39 4.60 -1.31
N LEU A 129 -0.74 3.43 -0.79
CA LEU A 129 -1.72 2.54 -1.38
C LEU A 129 -3.12 2.94 -0.92
N THR A 130 -4.04 3.12 -1.86
CA THR A 130 -5.47 3.32 -1.57
C THR A 130 -6.27 2.23 -2.27
N LEU A 131 -7.03 1.43 -1.52
CA LEU A 131 -7.93 0.41 -2.05
C LEU A 131 -9.37 0.85 -1.84
N LYS A 132 -10.15 0.91 -2.92
CA LYS A 132 -11.55 1.34 -2.91
C LYS A 132 -12.32 0.84 -4.13
N GLY A 133 -13.62 1.10 -4.13
CA GLY A 133 -14.49 0.79 -5.27
C GLY A 133 -14.79 -0.71 -5.42
N PHE A 134 -14.74 -1.47 -4.33
CA PHE A 134 -15.11 -2.87 -4.27
C PHE A 134 -16.42 -3.06 -3.51
N GLN A 135 -17.16 -4.11 -3.85
CA GLN A 135 -18.45 -4.46 -3.24
C GLN A 135 -18.53 -5.96 -3.03
N ASP A 136 -19.25 -6.40 -2.00
CA ASP A 136 -19.60 -7.80 -1.84
C ASP A 136 -20.75 -8.23 -2.78
N ALA A 137 -21.11 -9.50 -2.76
CA ALA A 137 -22.19 -10.05 -3.61
C ALA A 137 -23.58 -9.47 -3.28
N ALA A 138 -23.76 -8.91 -2.08
CA ALA A 138 -25.01 -8.24 -1.68
C ALA A 138 -25.08 -6.77 -2.12
N GLY A 139 -23.98 -6.24 -2.70
CA GLY A 139 -23.87 -4.84 -3.16
C GLY A 139 -23.39 -3.87 -2.07
N ASN A 140 -22.97 -4.35 -0.90
CA ASN A 140 -22.40 -3.47 0.12
C ASN A 140 -21.04 -2.95 -0.33
N THR A 141 -20.92 -1.64 -0.42
CA THR A 141 -19.65 -0.98 -0.77
C THR A 141 -18.66 -1.12 0.39
N GLY A 142 -17.46 -1.60 0.07
CA GLY A 142 -16.39 -1.80 1.03
C GLY A 142 -15.87 -0.51 1.65
N VAL A 143 -15.23 -0.66 2.78
CA VAL A 143 -14.55 0.44 3.46
C VAL A 143 -13.26 0.77 2.73
N GLU A 144 -13.05 2.05 2.40
CA GLU A 144 -11.79 2.50 1.81
C GLU A 144 -10.62 2.17 2.77
N TYR A 145 -9.60 1.52 2.22
CA TYR A 145 -8.36 1.20 2.93
C TYR A 145 -7.23 2.08 2.44
N ARG A 146 -6.41 2.55 3.36
CA ARG A 146 -5.25 3.38 3.08
C ARG A 146 -4.04 2.88 3.86
N LEU A 147 -2.94 2.63 3.14
CA LEU A 147 -1.63 2.30 3.70
C LEU A 147 -0.65 3.38 3.29
N ASP A 148 -0.24 4.19 4.25
CA ASP A 148 0.81 5.19 4.04
C ASP A 148 2.19 4.51 4.00
N ASN A 149 3.13 5.11 3.26
CA ASN A 149 4.47 4.56 3.04
C ASN A 149 4.47 3.13 2.47
N ALA A 150 3.46 2.80 1.67
CA ALA A 150 3.28 1.46 1.13
C ALA A 150 4.38 1.03 0.16
N LEU A 151 4.96 1.98 -0.59
CA LEU A 151 6.10 1.76 -1.48
C LEU A 151 7.12 2.88 -1.26
N ALA A 152 8.34 2.55 -0.92
CA ALA A 152 9.43 3.52 -0.89
C ALA A 152 9.91 3.86 -2.31
N ILE A 153 10.21 5.12 -2.57
CA ILE A 153 10.85 5.54 -3.81
C ILE A 153 12.36 5.50 -3.61
N THR A 154 13.04 4.78 -4.49
CA THR A 154 14.50 4.65 -4.45
C THR A 154 15.18 6.02 -4.42
N PRO A 155 16.05 6.28 -3.44
CA PRO A 155 16.80 7.50 -3.35
C PRO A 155 17.86 7.58 -4.46
N THR A 156 18.49 8.73 -4.65
CA THR A 156 19.62 8.90 -5.55
C THR A 156 20.81 9.49 -4.84
N LEU A 157 22.00 9.08 -5.27
CA LEU A 157 23.28 9.63 -4.83
C LEU A 157 24.07 10.09 -6.05
N THR A 158 24.70 11.24 -5.95
CA THR A 158 25.65 11.74 -6.94
C THR A 158 26.99 11.97 -6.27
N LEU A 159 28.06 11.72 -7.00
CA LEU A 159 29.44 11.96 -6.59
C LEU A 159 30.04 13.01 -7.52
N GLU A 160 30.61 14.08 -6.96
CA GLU A 160 31.33 15.07 -7.73
C GLU A 160 32.67 14.50 -8.22
N LYS A 161 33.13 14.99 -9.36
CA LYS A 161 34.41 14.54 -9.93
C LYS A 161 35.56 14.89 -8.98
N ILE A 162 36.36 13.90 -8.62
CA ILE A 162 37.60 14.05 -7.88
C ILE A 162 38.75 14.28 -8.88
N GLY A 163 39.56 15.25 -8.65
CA GLY A 163 40.77 15.52 -9.46
C GLY A 163 41.93 14.58 -9.10
N ASP A 164 43.04 14.70 -9.82
CA ASP A 164 44.27 13.98 -9.49
C ASP A 164 44.77 14.36 -8.10
N VAL A 165 45.21 13.37 -7.34
CA VAL A 165 45.68 13.52 -5.96
C VAL A 165 47.17 13.18 -5.90
N ASN A 166 47.96 14.04 -5.32
CA ASN A 166 49.38 13.81 -5.05
C ASN A 166 49.62 13.33 -3.61
N GLU A 167 50.86 12.98 -3.28
CA GLU A 167 51.26 12.48 -1.95
C GLU A 167 50.77 13.40 -0.80
N ALA A 168 50.94 14.72 -0.95
CA ALA A 168 50.54 15.68 0.08
C ALA A 168 49.00 15.75 0.30
N GLY A 169 48.22 15.45 -0.72
CA GLY A 169 46.75 15.44 -0.65
C GLY A 169 46.15 14.08 -0.29
N ALA A 170 46.92 13.00 -0.37
CA ALA A 170 46.40 11.64 -0.23
C ALA A 170 45.80 11.33 1.15
N ALA A 171 46.29 11.95 2.21
CA ALA A 171 45.78 11.79 3.57
C ALA A 171 44.38 12.42 3.81
N SER A 172 43.91 13.28 2.89
CA SER A 172 42.64 13.99 3.08
C SER A 172 42.03 14.43 1.74
N VAL A 173 41.53 13.48 0.99
CA VAL A 173 40.86 13.73 -0.29
C VAL A 173 39.42 14.15 -0.02
N ALA A 174 39.06 15.38 -0.46
CA ALA A 174 37.70 15.87 -0.35
C ALA A 174 36.76 15.09 -1.34
N VAL A 175 35.70 14.51 -0.81
CA VAL A 175 34.68 13.78 -1.55
C VAL A 175 33.34 14.43 -1.26
N ASN A 176 32.66 14.91 -2.30
CA ASN A 176 31.40 15.63 -2.16
C ASN A 176 30.34 15.09 -3.10
N GLY A 177 29.08 15.33 -2.76
CA GLY A 177 27.98 14.99 -3.64
C GLY A 177 26.63 15.47 -3.13
N ASN A 178 25.60 15.02 -3.83
CA ASN A 178 24.22 15.31 -3.47
C ASN A 178 23.42 14.00 -3.37
N SER A 179 22.35 14.07 -2.62
CA SER A 179 21.39 12.98 -2.45
C SER A 179 19.97 13.51 -2.61
N THR A 180 19.04 12.64 -3.02
CA THR A 180 17.61 12.91 -2.95
C THR A 180 16.92 11.80 -2.16
N ARG A 181 15.85 12.10 -1.47
CA ARG A 181 15.05 11.15 -0.67
C ARG A 181 15.76 10.51 0.52
N PHE A 182 16.86 11.09 0.94
CA PHE A 182 17.50 10.86 2.23
C PHE A 182 17.06 11.93 3.24
N GLU A 183 17.01 11.59 4.52
CA GLU A 183 16.85 12.55 5.59
C GLU A 183 18.19 13.19 5.99
N THR A 184 18.11 14.36 6.59
CA THR A 184 19.28 14.91 7.29
C THR A 184 19.70 13.97 8.41
N SER A 185 20.97 13.60 8.44
CA SER A 185 21.61 12.63 9.34
C SER A 185 21.54 11.16 8.88
N ASP A 186 20.91 10.83 7.76
CA ASP A 186 21.06 9.49 7.17
C ASP A 186 22.54 9.22 6.88
N GLU A 187 23.01 8.01 7.21
CA GLU A 187 24.40 7.64 7.04
C GLU A 187 24.69 7.17 5.61
N LEU A 188 25.79 7.65 5.06
CA LEU A 188 26.35 7.23 3.79
C LEU A 188 27.72 6.59 4.00
N THR A 189 28.00 5.53 3.25
CA THR A 189 29.29 4.86 3.22
C THR A 189 30.00 5.18 1.91
N ILE A 190 31.20 5.74 2.00
CA ILE A 190 32.08 6.03 0.88
C ILE A 190 33.18 4.99 0.89
N LYS A 191 33.43 4.38 -0.25
CA LYS A 191 34.45 3.34 -0.43
C LYS A 191 35.37 3.73 -1.58
N ALA A 192 36.67 3.70 -1.36
CA ALA A 192 37.69 3.82 -2.40
C ALA A 192 38.46 2.52 -2.55
N VAL A 193 38.70 2.10 -3.79
CA VAL A 193 39.37 0.85 -4.12
C VAL A 193 40.44 1.08 -5.14
N ASP A 194 41.65 0.59 -4.90
CA ASP A 194 42.78 0.62 -5.84
C ASP A 194 42.77 -0.56 -6.82
N THR A 195 43.74 -0.61 -7.72
CA THR A 195 43.90 -1.65 -8.74
C THR A 195 44.25 -3.03 -8.19
N ASP A 196 44.75 -3.12 -6.94
CA ASP A 196 45.06 -4.38 -6.26
C ASP A 196 43.90 -4.84 -5.35
N ASN A 197 42.73 -4.17 -5.45
CA ASN A 197 41.54 -4.41 -4.63
C ASN A 197 41.73 -4.06 -3.15
N LYS A 198 42.75 -3.30 -2.80
CA LYS A 198 42.84 -2.74 -1.45
C LYS A 198 41.83 -1.61 -1.32
N GLU A 199 41.13 -1.56 -0.20
CA GLU A 199 40.05 -0.60 0.02
C GLU A 199 40.25 0.23 1.30
N VAL A 200 39.69 1.42 1.26
CA VAL A 200 39.43 2.27 2.43
C VAL A 200 37.97 2.68 2.42
N THR A 201 37.40 2.82 3.62
CA THR A 201 36.00 3.16 3.79
C THR A 201 35.88 4.31 4.80
N GLN A 202 34.99 5.24 4.51
CA GLN A 202 34.64 6.39 5.37
C GLN A 202 33.13 6.53 5.42
N THR A 203 32.57 6.79 6.60
CA THR A 203 31.16 7.15 6.74
C THR A 203 31.00 8.66 6.84
N THR A 204 29.86 9.14 6.38
CA THR A 204 29.42 10.53 6.52
C THR A 204 27.90 10.57 6.66
N THR A 205 27.33 11.72 6.94
CA THR A 205 25.89 11.91 7.03
C THR A 205 25.40 12.91 6.00
N VAL A 206 24.15 12.74 5.59
CA VAL A 206 23.45 13.70 4.72
C VAL A 206 23.20 14.98 5.53
N ALA A 207 23.59 16.12 4.96
CA ALA A 207 23.35 17.45 5.50
C ALA A 207 22.09 18.09 4.88
N ALA A 208 21.79 19.31 5.28
CA ALA A 208 20.68 20.08 4.73
C ALA A 208 20.73 20.17 3.19
N LEU A 209 19.57 20.16 2.57
CA LEU A 209 19.39 20.19 1.10
C LEU A 209 20.00 18.99 0.36
N GLY A 210 20.13 17.84 1.05
CA GLY A 210 20.65 16.61 0.46
C GLY A 210 22.14 16.62 0.16
N LYS A 211 22.90 17.59 0.64
CA LYS A 211 24.36 17.65 0.45
C LYS A 211 25.07 16.70 1.41
N TRP A 212 26.18 16.14 0.96
CA TRP A 212 27.07 15.37 1.80
C TRP A 212 28.52 15.59 1.40
N ASN A 213 29.43 15.44 2.34
CA ASN A 213 30.87 15.54 2.11
C ASN A 213 31.63 14.65 3.10
N ALA A 214 32.83 14.25 2.71
CA ALA A 214 33.75 13.53 3.56
C ALA A 214 35.21 13.87 3.18
N ALA A 215 36.12 13.59 4.08
CA ALA A 215 37.55 13.56 3.82
C ALA A 215 38.02 12.10 3.86
N LEU A 216 38.56 11.61 2.77
CA LEU A 216 38.97 10.21 2.62
C LEU A 216 40.48 10.12 2.62
N ASP A 217 41.04 9.28 3.51
CA ASP A 217 42.47 9.00 3.53
C ASP A 217 42.79 7.83 2.57
N VAL A 218 43.42 8.18 1.44
CA VAL A 218 43.83 7.20 0.43
C VAL A 218 45.34 6.94 0.42
N SER A 219 46.09 7.51 1.38
CA SER A 219 47.56 7.43 1.44
C SER A 219 48.10 5.99 1.53
N GLY A 220 47.29 5.09 1.99
CA GLY A 220 47.60 3.66 2.06
C GLY A 220 47.28 2.86 0.81
N LEU A 221 46.63 3.43 -0.20
CA LEU A 221 46.29 2.77 -1.46
C LEU A 221 47.44 2.82 -2.45
N LYS A 222 47.45 1.94 -3.42
CA LYS A 222 48.44 1.89 -4.49
C LYS A 222 48.22 3.02 -5.47
N ASP A 223 49.33 3.62 -5.96
CA ASP A 223 49.32 4.63 -7.00
C ASP A 223 48.62 4.09 -8.29
N GLY A 224 47.81 4.92 -8.89
CA GLY A 224 47.07 4.61 -10.09
C GLY A 224 45.61 5.05 -10.02
N THR A 225 44.76 4.39 -10.76
CA THR A 225 43.32 4.68 -10.76
C THR A 225 42.68 4.17 -9.49
N ILE A 226 42.05 5.07 -8.73
CA ILE A 226 41.21 4.74 -7.56
C ILE A 226 39.74 4.87 -7.96
N THR A 227 38.96 3.81 -7.73
CA THR A 227 37.51 3.84 -7.91
C THR A 227 36.84 4.24 -6.61
N VAL A 228 36.08 5.33 -6.63
CA VAL A 228 35.33 5.80 -5.47
C VAL A 228 33.82 5.58 -5.71
N THR A 229 33.16 4.98 -4.73
CA THR A 229 31.71 4.74 -4.72
C THR A 229 31.10 5.27 -3.44
N VAL A 230 29.84 5.68 -3.50
CA VAL A 230 29.03 6.04 -2.33
C VAL A 230 27.75 5.23 -2.36
N ASN A 231 27.33 4.75 -1.19
CA ASN A 231 26.06 4.08 -1.00
C ASN A 231 25.44 4.42 0.35
N GLY A 232 24.17 4.14 0.50
CA GLY A 232 23.39 4.36 1.72
C GLY A 232 22.00 3.79 1.57
N THR A 233 21.30 3.67 2.67
CA THR A 233 19.90 3.25 2.74
C THR A 233 19.13 4.32 3.50
N ASN A 234 18.00 4.77 2.96
CA ASN A 234 17.20 5.77 3.65
C ASN A 234 16.38 5.16 4.79
N ASP A 235 15.70 6.00 5.57
CA ASP A 235 14.85 5.62 6.71
C ASP A 235 13.67 4.69 6.34
N LEU A 236 13.29 4.60 5.07
CA LEU A 236 12.26 3.67 4.55
C LEU A 236 12.84 2.33 4.05
N GLY A 237 14.15 2.11 4.22
CA GLY A 237 14.84 0.88 3.82
C GLY A 237 15.12 0.77 2.32
N ALA A 238 14.94 1.83 1.53
CA ALA A 238 15.32 1.85 0.11
C ALA A 238 16.82 2.20 -0.04
N PRO A 239 17.60 1.40 -0.82
CA PRO A 239 19.02 1.61 -1.09
C PRO A 239 19.27 2.66 -2.16
#